data_392518c2b305cdecde106975fe2cb279
#
_entry.id   392518c2b305cdecde106975fe2cb279
#
_cell.length_a   1.000
_cell.length_b   1.000
_cell.length_c   1.000
_cell.angle_alpha   90.00
_cell.angle_beta   90.00
_cell.angle_gamma   90.00
#
_symmetry.space_group_name_H-M   'P 1'
#
loop_
_entity.id
_entity.type
_entity.pdbx_description
1 polymer ?
#
loop_
_entity_poly.entity_id
_entity_poly.type
_entity_poly.pdbx_seq_one_letter_code
_entity_poly.pdbx_strand_id
1 'polypeptide(L)'
;MHRSVNLGIVAIALSVFLIPAAPAVGQTSGKDATQKVGEAADAIKGYTVDKKNEAVVYAKKLVSDLDAKIKDLEAQVSRDTSAAKADGQRQLKELKATRDKTAKKADELGRASAESWDSVKRGFADSYKDLNKAYENAVAKLRK
;
A
#
# COMPACT_ATOMS: atom_id res chain seq x y z
N MET A 1 -46.69 34.24 37.58
CA MET A 1 -45.37 34.59 37.03
C MET A 1 -44.83 33.41 36.27
N HIS A 2 -45.10 33.38 34.99
CA HIS A 2 -44.58 32.31 34.14
C HIS A 2 -43.29 32.80 33.47
N ARG A 3 -42.18 32.32 33.93
CA ARG A 3 -40.96 32.46 33.17
C ARG A 3 -40.97 31.44 32.08
N SER A 4 -41.23 31.88 30.89
CA SER A 4 -40.99 31.10 29.68
C SER A 4 -39.50 30.95 29.57
N VAL A 5 -38.99 29.80 29.96
CA VAL A 5 -37.66 29.41 29.57
C VAL A 5 -37.74 28.99 28.14
N ASN A 6 -37.43 29.91 27.28
CA ASN A 6 -37.12 29.55 25.88
C ASN A 6 -35.88 28.68 25.91
N LEU A 7 -36.12 27.40 26.01
CA LEU A 7 -35.11 26.43 25.65
C LEU A 7 -34.88 26.61 24.15
N GLY A 8 -33.87 27.39 23.84
CA GLY A 8 -33.33 27.41 22.48
C GLY A 8 -32.86 25.99 22.18
N ILE A 9 -33.66 25.33 21.37
CA ILE A 9 -33.21 24.11 20.73
C ILE A 9 -32.09 24.57 19.80
N VAL A 10 -30.89 24.47 20.31
CA VAL A 10 -29.73 24.45 19.44
C VAL A 10 -29.88 23.14 18.67
N ALA A 11 -30.45 23.24 17.51
CA ALA A 11 -30.33 22.21 16.52
C ALA A 11 -28.85 22.19 16.18
N ILE A 12 -28.12 21.34 16.87
CA ILE A 12 -26.84 20.87 16.38
C ILE A 12 -27.25 20.12 15.11
N ALA A 13 -27.17 20.82 14.01
CA ALA A 13 -27.09 20.17 12.73
C ALA A 13 -25.86 19.28 12.84
N LEU A 14 -26.07 18.04 13.21
CA LEU A 14 -25.14 16.98 12.93
C LEU A 14 -25.04 16.99 11.43
N SER A 15 -24.10 17.74 10.92
CA SER A 15 -23.62 17.51 9.58
C SER A 15 -23.09 16.09 9.63
N VAL A 16 -23.97 15.16 9.35
CA VAL A 16 -23.55 13.83 8.95
C VAL A 16 -22.73 14.12 7.70
N PHE A 17 -21.45 14.27 7.92
CA PHE A 17 -20.51 14.11 6.84
C PHE A 17 -20.75 12.69 6.36
N LEU A 18 -21.65 12.59 5.40
CA LEU A 18 -21.78 11.39 4.62
C LEU A 18 -20.47 11.32 3.87
N ILE A 19 -19.47 10.75 4.53
CA ILE A 19 -18.31 10.24 3.81
C ILE A 19 -18.94 9.24 2.85
N PRO A 20 -18.96 9.51 1.55
CA PRO A 20 -19.35 8.47 0.64
C PRO A 20 -18.41 7.33 0.95
N ALA A 21 -18.90 6.32 1.62
CA ALA A 21 -18.16 5.09 1.77
C ALA A 21 -17.65 4.81 0.38
N ALA A 22 -16.31 4.86 0.22
CA ALA A 22 -15.75 4.60 -1.10
C ALA A 22 -16.35 3.29 -1.55
N PRO A 23 -17.31 3.32 -2.48
CA PRO A 23 -17.97 2.08 -2.84
C PRO A 23 -16.91 1.21 -3.44
N ALA A 24 -16.81 0.02 -3.03
CA ALA A 24 -15.99 -0.99 -3.65
C ALA A 24 -14.57 -1.19 -3.13
N VAL A 25 -14.17 -0.59 -2.01
CA VAL A 25 -12.88 -0.98 -1.41
C VAL A 25 -12.89 -2.46 -1.02
N GLY A 26 -14.03 -2.99 -0.61
CA GLY A 26 -14.19 -4.43 -0.31
C GLY A 26 -14.58 -5.29 -1.50
N GLN A 27 -14.86 -4.68 -2.66
CA GLN A 27 -15.36 -5.38 -3.85
C GLN A 27 -14.46 -5.21 -5.07
N THR A 28 -13.31 -4.58 -4.90
CA THR A 28 -12.34 -4.48 -5.96
C THR A 28 -11.91 -5.89 -6.34
N SER A 29 -12.18 -6.29 -7.56
CA SER A 29 -11.66 -7.55 -8.05
C SER A 29 -10.14 -7.53 -7.99
N GLY A 30 -9.49 -8.67 -7.84
CA GLY A 30 -8.02 -8.74 -7.84
C GLY A 30 -7.40 -8.10 -9.07
N LYS A 31 -8.12 -8.06 -10.18
CA LYS A 31 -7.69 -7.38 -11.42
C LYS A 31 -7.57 -5.88 -11.25
N ASP A 32 -8.54 -5.23 -10.60
CA ASP A 32 -8.51 -3.78 -10.39
C ASP A 32 -7.39 -3.38 -9.43
N ALA A 33 -7.16 -4.14 -8.38
CA ALA A 33 -6.05 -3.91 -7.46
C ALA A 33 -4.70 -4.08 -8.15
N THR A 34 -4.55 -5.12 -8.97
CA THR A 34 -3.33 -5.37 -9.76
C THR A 34 -3.09 -4.26 -10.78
N GLN A 35 -4.16 -3.79 -11.44
CA GLN A 35 -4.07 -2.70 -12.40
C GLN A 35 -3.62 -1.40 -11.72
N LYS A 36 -4.18 -1.04 -10.56
CA LYS A 36 -3.78 0.15 -9.80
C LYS A 36 -2.33 0.09 -9.37
N VAL A 37 -1.86 -1.06 -8.95
CA VAL A 37 -0.44 -1.26 -8.61
C VAL A 37 0.44 -1.12 -9.83
N GLY A 38 0.03 -1.67 -10.96
CA GLY A 38 0.72 -1.50 -12.23
C GLY A 38 0.83 -0.03 -12.63
N GLU A 39 -0.25 0.72 -12.51
CA GLU A 39 -0.29 2.17 -12.78
C GLU A 39 0.63 2.94 -11.83
N ALA A 40 0.59 2.63 -10.53
CA ALA A 40 1.46 3.26 -9.54
C ALA A 40 2.93 2.99 -9.80
N ALA A 41 3.28 1.74 -10.15
CA ALA A 41 4.64 1.38 -10.50
C ALA A 41 5.09 2.07 -11.80
N ASP A 42 4.22 2.15 -12.79
CA ASP A 42 4.53 2.79 -14.08
C ASP A 42 4.64 4.31 -13.96
N ALA A 43 3.97 4.93 -12.98
CA ALA A 43 4.12 6.36 -12.71
C ALA A 43 5.57 6.75 -12.39
N ILE A 44 6.34 5.87 -11.78
CA ILE A 44 7.78 6.07 -11.55
C ILE A 44 8.52 6.28 -12.87
N LYS A 45 8.14 5.57 -13.92
CA LYS A 45 8.79 5.69 -15.24
C LYS A 45 8.59 7.06 -15.88
N GLY A 46 7.56 7.79 -15.46
CA GLY A 46 7.28 9.14 -15.92
C GLY A 46 8.18 10.22 -15.33
N TYR A 47 8.89 9.94 -14.26
CA TYR A 47 9.81 10.89 -13.65
C TYR A 47 11.11 10.99 -14.45
N THR A 48 11.56 12.22 -14.69
CA THR A 48 12.87 12.48 -15.29
C THR A 48 13.94 12.50 -14.19
N VAL A 49 15.22 12.44 -14.58
CA VAL A 49 16.34 12.52 -13.63
C VAL A 49 16.32 13.83 -12.85
N ASP A 50 15.85 14.93 -13.43
CA ASP A 50 15.70 16.21 -12.76
C ASP A 50 14.68 16.15 -11.60
N LYS A 51 13.74 15.21 -11.66
CA LYS A 51 12.74 14.94 -10.65
C LYS A 51 13.09 13.76 -9.75
N LYS A 52 14.35 13.38 -9.72
CA LYS A 52 14.85 12.23 -8.96
C LYS A 52 14.38 12.25 -7.51
N ASN A 53 14.48 13.36 -6.81
CA ASN A 53 14.08 13.46 -5.40
C ASN A 53 12.59 13.19 -5.22
N GLU A 54 11.75 13.68 -6.11
CA GLU A 54 10.31 13.42 -6.09
C GLU A 54 10.01 11.94 -6.37
N ALA A 55 10.73 11.34 -7.31
CA ALA A 55 10.62 9.93 -7.62
C ALA A 55 10.99 9.06 -6.41
N VAL A 56 12.05 9.40 -5.68
CA VAL A 56 12.47 8.69 -4.47
C VAL A 56 11.39 8.77 -3.39
N VAL A 57 10.84 9.96 -3.15
CA VAL A 57 9.76 10.15 -2.17
C VAL A 57 8.55 9.30 -2.54
N TYR A 58 8.16 9.31 -3.80
CA TYR A 58 7.04 8.52 -4.30
C TYR A 58 7.30 7.00 -4.16
N ALA A 59 8.48 6.55 -4.55
CA ALA A 59 8.88 5.15 -4.43
C ALA A 59 8.87 4.68 -2.98
N LYS A 60 9.43 5.46 -2.07
CA LYS A 60 9.43 5.14 -0.63
C LYS A 60 8.02 5.09 -0.05
N LYS A 61 7.13 5.97 -0.50
CA LYS A 61 5.73 5.93 -0.11
C LYS A 61 5.05 4.64 -0.55
N LEU A 62 5.26 4.22 -1.79
CA LEU A 62 4.71 2.96 -2.30
C LEU A 62 5.18 1.76 -1.48
N VAL A 63 6.46 1.70 -1.17
CA VAL A 63 7.03 0.63 -0.35
C VAL A 63 6.48 0.67 1.07
N SER A 64 6.38 1.85 1.66
CA SER A 64 5.83 2.03 3.01
C SER A 64 4.37 1.61 3.12
N ASP A 65 3.55 1.96 2.15
CA ASP A 65 2.14 1.58 2.11
C ASP A 65 1.99 0.05 2.03
N LEU A 66 2.80 -0.59 1.21
CA LEU A 66 2.79 -2.04 1.09
C LEU A 66 3.37 -2.73 2.33
N ASP A 67 4.40 -2.15 2.94
CA ASP A 67 4.96 -2.64 4.20
C ASP A 67 3.93 -2.63 5.34
N ALA A 68 3.08 -1.62 5.41
CA ALA A 68 1.99 -1.57 6.37
C ALA A 68 1.01 -2.75 6.17
N LYS A 69 0.70 -3.08 4.93
CA LYS A 69 -0.14 -4.26 4.61
C LYS A 69 0.56 -5.56 4.98
N ILE A 70 1.86 -5.65 4.79
CA ILE A 70 2.66 -6.81 5.17
C ILE A 70 2.66 -6.99 6.70
N LYS A 71 2.75 -5.91 7.45
CA LYS A 71 2.67 -5.94 8.91
C LYS A 71 1.31 -6.42 9.40
N ASP A 72 0.23 -5.99 8.77
CA ASP A 72 -1.11 -6.48 9.07
C ASP A 72 -1.22 -7.98 8.80
N LEU A 73 -0.68 -8.45 7.70
CA LEU A 73 -0.64 -9.87 7.37
C LEU A 73 0.18 -10.66 8.40
N GLU A 74 1.30 -10.13 8.84
CA GLU A 74 2.13 -10.71 9.91
C GLU A 74 1.33 -10.88 11.21
N ALA A 75 0.55 -9.87 11.58
CA ALA A 75 -0.31 -9.94 12.76
C ALA A 75 -1.37 -11.04 12.62
N GLN A 76 -1.96 -11.21 11.43
CA GLN A 76 -2.93 -12.26 11.15
C GLN A 76 -2.28 -13.65 11.26
N VAL A 77 -1.10 -13.83 10.71
CA VAL A 77 -0.35 -15.09 10.79
C VAL A 77 0.02 -15.41 12.23
N SER A 78 0.42 -14.41 13.01
CA SER A 78 0.77 -14.59 14.42
C SER A 78 -0.40 -15.09 15.27
N ARG A 79 -1.62 -14.74 14.89
CA ARG A 79 -2.85 -15.18 15.57
C ARG A 79 -3.34 -16.54 15.09
N ASP A 80 -2.82 -17.04 14.00
CA ASP A 80 -3.21 -18.32 13.44
C ASP A 80 -2.69 -19.44 14.35
N THR A 81 -3.59 -20.31 14.78
CA THR A 81 -3.28 -21.50 15.60
C THR A 81 -3.37 -22.78 14.79
N SER A 82 -3.70 -22.69 13.51
CA SER A 82 -3.84 -23.85 12.63
C SER A 82 -2.48 -24.36 12.13
N ALA A 83 -2.50 -25.53 11.51
CA ALA A 83 -1.32 -26.09 10.85
C ALA A 83 -0.78 -25.20 9.72
N ALA A 84 -1.61 -24.31 9.16
CA ALA A 84 -1.23 -23.38 8.11
C ALA A 84 -0.28 -22.27 8.61
N LYS A 85 -0.13 -22.10 9.92
CA LYS A 85 0.75 -21.06 10.50
C LYS A 85 2.19 -21.17 10.00
N ALA A 86 2.73 -22.37 9.93
CA ALA A 86 4.10 -22.60 9.46
C ALA A 86 4.28 -22.13 8.00
N ASP A 87 3.31 -22.43 7.13
CA ASP A 87 3.32 -21.96 5.75
C ASP A 87 3.18 -20.44 5.66
N GLY A 88 2.31 -19.86 6.49
CA GLY A 88 2.13 -18.43 6.59
C GLY A 88 3.41 -17.71 7.00
N GLN A 89 4.13 -18.24 7.97
CA GLN A 89 5.42 -17.69 8.41
C GLN A 89 6.48 -17.75 7.31
N ARG A 90 6.49 -18.84 6.55
CA ARG A 90 7.40 -18.99 5.40
C ARG A 90 7.09 -17.97 4.32
N GLN A 91 5.83 -17.80 3.97
CA GLN A 91 5.40 -16.79 3.00
C GLN A 91 5.77 -15.38 3.45
N LEU A 92 5.60 -15.07 4.73
CA LEU A 92 5.99 -13.79 5.30
C LEU A 92 7.49 -13.53 5.19
N LYS A 93 8.30 -14.54 5.45
CA LYS A 93 9.77 -14.43 5.34
C LYS A 93 10.17 -14.08 3.91
N GLU A 94 9.61 -14.75 2.92
CA GLU A 94 9.86 -14.47 1.51
C GLU A 94 9.38 -13.08 1.12
N LEU A 95 8.19 -12.71 1.59
CA LEU A 95 7.58 -11.41 1.33
C LEU A 95 8.41 -10.27 1.91
N LYS A 96 8.90 -10.41 3.13
CA LYS A 96 9.79 -9.43 3.76
C LYS A 96 11.12 -9.30 3.03
N ALA A 97 11.68 -10.41 2.54
CA ALA A 97 12.90 -10.39 1.74
C ALA A 97 12.68 -9.62 0.42
N THR A 98 11.56 -9.83 -0.23
CA THR A 98 11.18 -9.11 -1.46
C THR A 98 10.95 -7.62 -1.17
N ARG A 99 10.31 -7.29 -0.04
CA ARG A 99 10.13 -5.91 0.41
C ARG A 99 11.48 -5.21 0.59
N ASP A 100 12.42 -5.85 1.27
CA ASP A 100 13.74 -5.28 1.51
C ASP A 100 14.49 -5.04 0.21
N LYS A 101 14.38 -5.96 -0.74
CA LYS A 101 14.93 -5.80 -2.08
C LYS A 101 14.33 -4.59 -2.81
N THR A 102 13.02 -4.43 -2.74
CA THR A 102 12.31 -3.31 -3.35
C THR A 102 12.70 -1.99 -2.69
N ALA A 103 12.85 -1.96 -1.36
CA ALA A 103 13.32 -0.79 -0.63
C ALA A 103 14.72 -0.37 -1.06
N LYS A 104 15.63 -1.32 -1.30
CA LYS A 104 16.96 -1.04 -1.85
C LYS A 104 16.88 -0.44 -3.25
N LYS A 105 15.97 -0.91 -4.09
CA LYS A 105 15.73 -0.34 -5.41
C LYS A 105 15.24 1.10 -5.33
N ALA A 106 14.40 1.43 -4.35
CA ALA A 106 13.99 2.81 -4.08
C ALA A 106 15.18 3.70 -3.71
N ASP A 107 16.10 3.21 -2.87
CA ASP A 107 17.32 3.93 -2.52
C ASP A 107 18.25 4.13 -3.72
N GLU A 108 18.33 3.15 -4.61
CA GLU A 108 19.12 3.25 -5.84
C GLU A 108 18.62 4.36 -6.77
N LEU A 109 17.32 4.68 -6.75
CA LEU A 109 16.79 5.83 -7.50
C LEU A 109 17.50 7.13 -7.11
N GLY A 110 17.75 7.32 -5.81
CA GLY A 110 18.43 8.51 -5.30
C GLY A 110 19.89 8.61 -5.70
N ARG A 111 20.50 7.50 -6.09
CA ARG A 111 21.93 7.40 -6.46
C ARG A 111 22.15 7.26 -7.96
N ALA A 112 21.09 7.13 -8.73
CA ALA A 112 21.20 6.93 -10.17
C ALA A 112 21.78 8.15 -10.88
N SER A 113 22.66 7.89 -11.84
CA SER A 113 23.12 8.90 -12.80
C SER A 113 22.08 9.12 -13.89
N ALA A 114 22.21 10.19 -14.66
CA ALA A 114 21.36 10.42 -15.81
C ALA A 114 21.39 9.23 -16.81
N GLU A 115 22.56 8.61 -16.99
CA GLU A 115 22.75 7.49 -17.87
C GLU A 115 22.05 6.22 -17.39
N SER A 116 22.04 5.98 -16.07
CA SER A 116 21.42 4.78 -15.47
C SER A 116 19.98 4.99 -15.06
N TRP A 117 19.46 6.21 -15.15
CA TRP A 117 18.15 6.59 -14.60
C TRP A 117 17.01 5.71 -15.09
N ASP A 118 16.90 5.50 -16.40
CA ASP A 118 15.83 4.69 -16.99
C ASP A 118 15.91 3.24 -16.53
N SER A 119 17.10 2.68 -16.47
CA SER A 119 17.32 1.31 -15.99
C SER A 119 16.93 1.14 -14.53
N VAL A 120 17.32 2.10 -13.69
CA VAL A 120 17.02 2.07 -12.25
C VAL A 120 15.52 2.25 -11.98
N LYS A 121 14.85 3.15 -12.71
CA LYS A 121 13.40 3.30 -12.62
C LYS A 121 12.66 2.00 -12.95
N ARG A 122 13.03 1.36 -14.03
CA ARG A 122 12.43 0.09 -14.43
C ARG A 122 12.68 -1.00 -13.40
N GLY A 123 13.88 -1.06 -12.86
CA GLY A 123 14.24 -2.01 -11.82
C GLY A 123 13.36 -1.84 -10.58
N PHE A 124 13.13 -0.62 -10.14
CA PHE A 124 12.21 -0.35 -9.04
C PHE A 124 10.76 -0.73 -9.40
N ALA A 125 10.26 -0.29 -10.54
CA ALA A 125 8.89 -0.57 -10.96
C ALA A 125 8.62 -2.08 -11.03
N ASP A 126 9.53 -2.85 -11.60
CA ASP A 126 9.41 -4.30 -11.70
C ASP A 126 9.46 -4.96 -10.32
N SER A 127 10.37 -4.53 -9.44
CA SER A 127 10.46 -5.03 -8.08
C SER A 127 9.20 -4.74 -7.27
N TYR A 128 8.61 -3.56 -7.44
CA TYR A 128 7.37 -3.19 -6.77
C TYR A 128 6.19 -4.06 -7.24
N LYS A 129 6.08 -4.30 -8.54
CA LYS A 129 5.07 -5.20 -9.10
C LYS A 129 5.24 -6.62 -8.55
N ASP A 130 6.47 -7.11 -8.49
CA ASP A 130 6.78 -8.42 -7.93
C ASP A 130 6.42 -8.51 -6.46
N LEU A 131 6.72 -7.47 -5.69
CA LEU A 131 6.38 -7.40 -4.27
C LEU A 131 4.87 -7.43 -4.06
N ASN A 132 4.12 -6.67 -4.83
CA ASN A 132 2.66 -6.67 -4.73
C ASN A 132 2.07 -8.04 -5.10
N LYS A 133 2.59 -8.66 -6.15
CA LYS A 133 2.17 -10.01 -6.56
C LYS A 133 2.46 -11.04 -5.47
N ALA A 134 3.64 -10.97 -4.87
CA ALA A 134 4.00 -11.84 -3.75
C ALA A 134 3.07 -11.64 -2.55
N TYR A 135 2.71 -10.40 -2.25
CA TYR A 135 1.74 -10.08 -1.20
C TYR A 135 0.35 -10.68 -1.50
N GLU A 136 -0.16 -10.48 -2.70
CA GLU A 136 -1.47 -11.03 -3.11
C GLU A 136 -1.48 -12.56 -3.04
N ASN A 137 -0.41 -13.21 -3.47
CA ASN A 137 -0.26 -14.66 -3.38
C ASN A 137 -0.24 -15.14 -1.93
N ALA A 138 0.44 -14.44 -1.05
CA ALA A 138 0.48 -14.76 0.38
C ALA A 138 -0.91 -14.63 1.00
N VAL A 139 -1.64 -13.57 0.70
CA VAL A 139 -3.01 -13.36 1.17
C VAL A 139 -3.94 -14.47 0.68
N ALA A 140 -3.85 -14.83 -0.59
CA ALA A 140 -4.68 -15.88 -1.17
C ALA A 140 -4.45 -17.23 -0.50
N LYS A 141 -3.19 -17.57 -0.18
CA LYS A 141 -2.84 -18.81 0.51
C LYS A 141 -3.35 -18.86 1.95
N LEU A 142 -3.36 -17.72 2.64
CA LEU A 142 -3.79 -17.64 4.04
C LEU A 142 -5.31 -17.64 4.21
N ARG A 143 -6.05 -17.36 3.15
CA ARG A 143 -7.52 -17.34 3.16
C ARG A 143 -8.18 -18.69 2.85
N LYS A 144 -7.42 -19.69 2.58
CA LYS A 144 -7.95 -21.04 2.32
C LYS A 144 -8.32 -21.76 3.60
#